data_a19eb59dcee39127f28d2c1042ab93db
#
_entry.id   a19eb59dcee39127f28d2c1042ab93db
#
_cell.length_a   1.000
_cell.length_b   1.000
_cell.length_c   1.000
_cell.angle_alpha   90.00
_cell.angle_beta   90.00
_cell.angle_gamma   90.00
#
_symmetry.space_group_name_H-M   'P 1'
#
loop_
_entity.id
_entity.type
_entity.pdbx_description
1 polymer ?
#
loop_
_entity_poly.entity_id
_entity_poly.type
_entity_poly.pdbx_seq_one_letter_code
_entity_poly.pdbx_strand_id
1 'polypeptide(L)'
;TNNWIGRLMSKYADQETTRQQAIKLIEWYLGSSGVYWAGVVGGNHDFWGHEHGNVLDFIMKTKPGVFENHGFRLNVICPNGRTVKLNCRHDFAGNSQWNESHSVAKAARFGSDDIYAAGHKHTSGYQIVKDHETGKISHAVRVAGYKELDEFSLQKGFRNHKIWESMCFIIDPNQDEPLRFIKPVFNLQEASEEILWKRKKK
;
A
#
# COMPACT_ATOMS: atom_id res chain seq x y z
N THR A 1 -8.79 3.01 7.94
CA THR A 1 -10.13 3.20 8.52
C THR A 1 -10.23 2.57 9.91
N ASN A 2 -11.20 3.02 10.72
CA ASN A 2 -11.37 2.59 12.11
C ASN A 2 -12.14 1.27 12.21
N ASN A 3 -11.86 0.50 13.26
CA ASN A 3 -12.57 -0.74 13.55
C ASN A 3 -13.89 -0.45 14.28
N TRP A 4 -15.01 -0.57 13.59
CA TRP A 4 -16.34 -0.25 14.08
C TRP A 4 -17.17 -1.47 14.52
N ILE A 5 -16.53 -2.53 14.98
CA ILE A 5 -17.24 -3.70 15.49
C ILE A 5 -18.07 -3.30 16.72
N GLY A 6 -19.34 -3.73 16.76
CA GLY A 6 -20.26 -3.38 17.83
C GLY A 6 -19.76 -3.65 19.26
N ARG A 7 -19.01 -4.75 19.48
CA ARG A 7 -18.37 -5.06 20.78
C ARG A 7 -17.27 -4.08 21.20
N LEU A 8 -16.80 -3.22 20.30
CA LEU A 8 -15.82 -2.18 20.57
C LEU A 8 -16.46 -0.79 20.71
N MET A 9 -17.78 -0.71 20.65
CA MET A 9 -18.52 0.55 20.77
C MET A 9 -18.26 1.28 22.10
N SER A 10 -17.97 0.56 23.19
CA SER A 10 -17.58 1.17 24.47
C SER A 10 -16.25 1.93 24.38
N LYS A 11 -15.37 1.54 23.45
CA LYS A 11 -14.09 2.23 23.18
C LYS A 11 -14.22 3.30 22.09
N TYR A 12 -15.39 3.44 21.50
CA TYR A 12 -15.67 4.43 20.47
C TYR A 12 -15.58 5.87 21.02
N ALA A 13 -16.03 6.05 22.25
CA ALA A 13 -16.00 7.35 22.92
C ALA A 13 -14.57 7.86 23.17
N ASP A 14 -13.58 6.94 23.23
CA ASP A 14 -12.18 7.27 23.51
C ASP A 14 -11.38 7.61 22.23
N GLN A 15 -12.03 7.63 21.07
CA GLN A 15 -11.35 7.93 19.80
C GLN A 15 -11.35 9.44 19.55
N GLU A 16 -10.19 9.97 19.13
CA GLU A 16 -10.01 11.39 18.79
C GLU A 16 -10.86 11.83 17.58
N THR A 17 -11.25 10.89 16.71
CA THR A 17 -12.02 11.18 15.50
C THR A 17 -13.30 10.35 15.42
N THR A 18 -14.41 11.00 15.10
CA THR A 18 -15.68 10.32 14.79
C THR A 18 -15.59 9.64 13.42
N ARG A 19 -16.49 8.67 13.18
CA ARG A 19 -16.62 8.00 11.87
C ARG A 19 -16.84 9.00 10.74
N GLN A 20 -17.69 10.00 10.93
CA GLN A 20 -17.96 11.02 9.92
C GLN A 20 -16.72 11.86 9.61
N GLN A 21 -15.94 12.23 10.62
CA GLN A 21 -14.67 12.93 10.44
C GLN A 21 -13.66 12.07 9.67
N ALA A 22 -13.56 10.78 9.99
CA ALA A 22 -12.69 9.85 9.26
C ALA A 22 -13.07 9.73 7.78
N ILE A 23 -14.39 9.64 7.48
CA ILE A 23 -14.90 9.62 6.10
C ILE A 23 -14.53 10.92 5.37
N LYS A 24 -14.80 12.09 5.96
CA LYS A 24 -14.46 13.39 5.37
C LYS A 24 -12.95 13.55 5.14
N LEU A 25 -12.13 13.04 6.05
CA LEU A 25 -10.68 13.04 5.88
C LEU A 25 -10.24 12.20 4.67
N ILE A 26 -10.83 11.02 4.49
CA ILE A 26 -10.55 10.16 3.33
C ILE A 26 -11.02 10.81 2.04
N GLU A 27 -12.21 11.38 2.01
CA GLU A 27 -12.74 12.12 0.86
C GLU A 27 -11.81 13.27 0.46
N TRP A 28 -11.40 14.06 1.46
CA TRP A 28 -10.46 15.16 1.25
C TRP A 28 -9.10 14.65 0.74
N TYR A 29 -8.54 13.62 1.36
CA TYR A 29 -7.24 13.07 0.99
C TYR A 29 -7.24 12.52 -0.44
N LEU A 30 -8.24 11.71 -0.80
CA LEU A 30 -8.37 11.18 -2.15
C LEU A 30 -8.74 12.26 -3.19
N GLY A 31 -9.41 13.33 -2.77
CA GLY A 31 -9.85 14.42 -3.65
C GLY A 31 -8.82 15.52 -3.84
N SER A 32 -8.07 15.88 -2.80
CA SER A 32 -7.27 17.11 -2.75
C SER A 32 -5.76 16.87 -2.75
N SER A 33 -5.31 15.62 -2.70
CA SER A 33 -3.88 15.29 -2.63
C SER A 33 -3.08 15.61 -3.90
N GLY A 34 -3.72 15.92 -5.03
CA GLY A 34 -3.06 16.09 -6.33
C GLY A 34 -2.47 14.80 -6.91
N VAL A 35 -2.71 13.66 -6.26
CA VAL A 35 -2.23 12.33 -6.67
C VAL A 35 -3.21 11.69 -7.65
N TYR A 36 -2.69 11.07 -8.71
CA TYR A 36 -3.48 10.19 -9.55
C TYR A 36 -3.63 8.82 -8.87
N TRP A 37 -4.81 8.54 -8.38
CA TRP A 37 -5.14 7.28 -7.72
C TRP A 37 -5.40 6.19 -8.76
N ALA A 38 -4.39 5.43 -9.12
CA ALA A 38 -4.54 4.31 -10.06
C ALA A 38 -5.34 3.15 -9.46
N GLY A 39 -5.29 2.96 -8.15
CA GLY A 39 -6.09 1.96 -7.46
C GLY A 39 -6.10 2.13 -5.95
N VAL A 40 -7.16 1.66 -5.32
CA VAL A 40 -7.34 1.62 -3.87
C VAL A 40 -7.82 0.23 -3.48
N VAL A 41 -7.18 -0.36 -2.47
CA VAL A 41 -7.56 -1.66 -1.90
C VAL A 41 -8.35 -1.45 -0.63
N GLY A 42 -9.55 -2.00 -0.58
CA GLY A 42 -10.34 -2.09 0.64
C GLY A 42 -9.78 -3.14 1.59
N GLY A 43 -9.88 -2.87 2.89
CA GLY A 43 -9.48 -3.78 3.96
C GLY A 43 -10.66 -4.28 4.77
N ASN A 44 -10.41 -5.25 5.66
CA ASN A 44 -11.44 -5.81 6.51
C ASN A 44 -12.15 -4.77 7.41
N HIS A 45 -11.44 -3.70 7.80
CA HIS A 45 -12.01 -2.63 8.61
C HIS A 45 -12.94 -1.70 7.81
N ASP A 46 -12.85 -1.69 6.50
CA ASP A 46 -13.67 -0.86 5.63
C ASP A 46 -15.08 -1.43 5.43
N PHE A 47 -15.26 -2.72 5.75
CA PHE A 47 -16.56 -3.41 5.65
C PHE A 47 -17.36 -3.44 6.96
N TRP A 48 -16.71 -3.20 8.10
CA TRP A 48 -17.35 -3.35 9.39
C TRP A 48 -18.27 -2.16 9.72
N GLY A 49 -19.53 -2.46 10.02
CA GLY A 49 -20.52 -1.46 10.42
C GLY A 49 -21.11 -0.63 9.28
N HIS A 50 -21.03 -1.09 8.05
CA HIS A 50 -21.63 -0.45 6.90
C HIS A 50 -22.91 -1.17 6.45
N GLU A 51 -24.06 -0.75 6.95
CA GLU A 51 -25.36 -1.23 6.47
C GLU A 51 -25.62 -0.86 5.00
N HIS A 52 -24.93 0.17 4.49
CA HIS A 52 -25.13 0.75 3.16
C HIS A 52 -23.94 0.61 2.19
N GLY A 53 -23.03 -0.34 2.45
CA GLY A 53 -21.88 -0.60 1.58
C GLY A 53 -20.58 0.11 2.00
N ASN A 54 -19.55 -0.08 1.21
CA ASN A 54 -18.22 0.45 1.49
C ASN A 54 -18.10 1.91 1.03
N VAL A 55 -17.76 2.82 1.95
CA VAL A 55 -17.58 4.24 1.66
C VAL A 55 -16.47 4.49 0.63
N LEU A 56 -15.39 3.69 0.66
CA LEU A 56 -14.30 3.79 -0.32
C LEU A 56 -14.78 3.47 -1.74
N ASP A 57 -15.67 2.48 -1.91
CA ASP A 57 -16.28 2.17 -3.21
C ASP A 57 -17.06 3.38 -3.75
N PHE A 58 -17.84 4.05 -2.89
CA PHE A 58 -18.57 5.24 -3.28
C PHE A 58 -17.64 6.39 -3.70
N ILE A 59 -16.61 6.68 -2.90
CA ILE A 59 -15.64 7.74 -3.19
C ILE A 59 -14.89 7.43 -4.50
N MET A 60 -14.45 6.18 -4.70
CA MET A 60 -13.67 5.79 -5.85
C MET A 60 -14.47 5.74 -7.16
N LYS A 61 -15.81 5.64 -7.13
CA LYS A 61 -16.65 5.77 -8.33
C LYS A 61 -16.48 7.11 -9.06
N THR A 62 -16.05 8.14 -8.35
CA THR A 62 -15.78 9.47 -8.94
C THR A 62 -14.33 9.66 -9.39
N LYS A 63 -13.47 8.64 -9.24
CA LYS A 63 -12.04 8.67 -9.56
C LYS A 63 -11.74 7.78 -10.76
N PRO A 64 -10.67 8.08 -11.52
CA PRO A 64 -10.30 7.27 -12.70
C PRO A 64 -9.67 5.92 -12.36
N GLY A 65 -9.31 5.67 -11.10
CA GLY A 65 -8.68 4.42 -10.66
C GLY A 65 -9.67 3.33 -10.33
N VAL A 66 -9.15 2.15 -10.02
CA VAL A 66 -9.94 0.99 -9.61
C VAL A 66 -10.07 0.92 -8.09
N PHE A 67 -11.23 0.50 -7.62
CA PHE A 67 -11.43 0.09 -6.24
C PHE A 67 -11.75 -1.40 -6.21
N GLU A 68 -10.99 -2.15 -5.42
CA GLU A 68 -11.23 -3.57 -5.21
C GLU A 68 -11.15 -3.93 -3.74
N ASN A 69 -12.11 -4.73 -3.32
CA ASN A 69 -12.09 -5.35 -2.01
C ASN A 69 -11.00 -6.42 -2.01
N HIS A 70 -10.07 -6.36 -1.08
CA HIS A 70 -9.01 -7.35 -0.87
C HIS A 70 -7.80 -7.27 -1.79
N GLY A 71 -7.90 -6.78 -3.03
CA GLY A 71 -6.74 -6.59 -3.89
C GLY A 71 -7.04 -6.50 -5.38
N PHE A 72 -6.11 -5.93 -6.12
CA PHE A 72 -6.16 -5.79 -7.57
C PHE A 72 -4.79 -6.06 -8.20
N ARG A 73 -4.79 -6.26 -9.51
CA ARG A 73 -3.60 -6.23 -10.36
C ARG A 73 -3.73 -5.12 -11.39
N LEU A 74 -2.65 -4.38 -11.60
CA LEU A 74 -2.56 -3.35 -12.63
C LEU A 74 -1.34 -3.55 -13.51
N ASN A 75 -1.47 -3.18 -14.78
CA ASN A 75 -0.36 -3.05 -15.70
C ASN A 75 -0.09 -1.55 -15.94
N VAL A 76 1.08 -1.09 -15.53
CA VAL A 76 1.57 0.25 -15.85
C VAL A 76 2.33 0.16 -17.17
N ILE A 77 1.75 0.71 -18.22
CA ILE A 77 2.35 0.71 -19.56
C ILE A 77 3.19 1.96 -19.70
N CYS A 78 4.49 1.79 -19.91
CA CYS A 78 5.43 2.87 -20.14
C CYS A 78 5.36 3.40 -21.59
N PRO A 79 5.77 4.66 -21.85
CA PRO A 79 5.72 5.24 -23.20
C PRO A 79 6.47 4.46 -24.28
N ASN A 80 7.49 3.71 -23.91
CA ASN A 80 8.27 2.83 -24.82
C ASN A 80 7.68 1.41 -24.96
N GLY A 81 6.48 1.16 -24.42
CA GLY A 81 5.80 -0.13 -24.50
C GLY A 81 6.18 -1.13 -23.41
N ARG A 82 7.20 -0.86 -22.59
CA ARG A 82 7.53 -1.72 -21.43
C ARG A 82 6.39 -1.66 -20.41
N THR A 83 6.14 -2.78 -19.75
CA THR A 83 5.06 -2.90 -18.78
C THR A 83 5.61 -3.28 -17.42
N VAL A 84 5.10 -2.62 -16.37
CA VAL A 84 5.31 -2.98 -14.97
C VAL A 84 4.00 -3.52 -14.40
N LYS A 85 4.05 -4.73 -13.87
CA LYS A 85 2.89 -5.42 -13.29
C LYS A 85 2.88 -5.24 -11.78
N LEU A 86 1.79 -4.66 -11.27
CA LEU A 86 1.56 -4.45 -9.84
C LEU A 86 0.52 -5.44 -9.33
N ASN A 87 0.78 -6.03 -8.17
CA ASN A 87 -0.15 -6.86 -7.41
C ASN A 87 -0.29 -6.27 -6.01
N CYS A 88 -1.35 -5.50 -5.83
CA CYS A 88 -1.65 -4.82 -4.57
C CYS A 88 -2.78 -5.54 -3.85
N ARG A 89 -2.56 -5.90 -2.59
CA ARG A 89 -3.56 -6.59 -1.77
C ARG A 89 -3.66 -5.99 -0.37
N HIS A 90 -4.80 -6.20 0.27
CA HIS A 90 -4.93 -5.89 1.70
C HIS A 90 -3.91 -6.69 2.51
N ASP A 91 -3.79 -8.00 2.27
CA ASP A 91 -2.73 -8.87 2.79
C ASP A 91 -2.50 -10.06 1.85
N PHE A 92 -1.36 -10.75 2.02
CA PHE A 92 -1.05 -12.03 1.41
C PHE A 92 -0.99 -13.13 2.48
N ALA A 93 -1.32 -14.36 2.09
CA ALA A 93 -1.28 -15.51 2.98
C ALA A 93 0.14 -15.83 3.45
N GLY A 94 0.31 -15.95 4.74
CA GLY A 94 1.57 -16.27 5.40
C GLY A 94 1.86 -15.35 6.58
N ASN A 95 2.60 -15.87 7.54
CA ASN A 95 3.02 -15.12 8.71
C ASN A 95 4.46 -15.48 9.09
N SER A 96 5.18 -14.54 9.66
CA SER A 96 6.49 -14.72 10.26
C SER A 96 6.65 -13.74 11.40
N GLN A 97 7.25 -14.17 12.48
CA GLN A 97 7.60 -13.31 13.61
C GLN A 97 8.93 -12.57 13.38
N TRP A 98 9.70 -12.98 12.37
CA TRP A 98 11.06 -12.51 12.12
C TRP A 98 11.21 -11.71 10.83
N ASN A 99 10.23 -11.81 9.93
CA ASN A 99 10.28 -11.17 8.62
C ASN A 99 8.94 -10.55 8.28
N GLU A 100 8.85 -9.23 8.36
CA GLU A 100 7.63 -8.45 8.14
C GLU A 100 7.11 -8.56 6.71
N SER A 101 8.00 -8.72 5.74
CA SER A 101 7.63 -8.89 4.32
C SER A 101 7.39 -10.36 3.90
N HIS A 102 7.45 -11.33 4.82
CA HIS A 102 7.43 -12.76 4.50
C HIS A 102 6.28 -13.17 3.56
N SER A 103 5.03 -12.81 3.89
CA SER A 103 3.87 -13.22 3.09
C SER A 103 3.89 -12.60 1.68
N VAL A 104 4.36 -11.36 1.57
CA VAL A 104 4.48 -10.64 0.30
C VAL A 104 5.62 -11.24 -0.54
N ALA A 105 6.77 -11.51 0.07
CA ALA A 105 7.91 -12.15 -0.59
C ALA A 105 7.59 -13.58 -1.03
N LYS A 106 6.81 -14.33 -0.23
CA LYS A 106 6.29 -15.65 -0.63
C LYS A 106 5.40 -15.54 -1.88
N ALA A 107 4.48 -14.57 -1.92
CA ALA A 107 3.64 -14.34 -3.09
C ALA A 107 4.48 -13.97 -4.33
N ALA A 108 5.49 -13.12 -4.16
CA ALA A 108 6.40 -12.73 -5.24
C ALA A 108 7.22 -13.93 -5.79
N ARG A 109 7.63 -14.86 -4.92
CA ARG A 109 8.39 -16.05 -5.31
C ARG A 109 7.62 -17.00 -6.22
N PHE A 110 6.30 -17.08 -6.02
CA PHE A 110 5.42 -17.98 -6.79
C PHE A 110 4.60 -17.25 -7.85
N GLY A 111 4.79 -15.97 -8.02
CA GLY A 111 4.05 -15.16 -8.97
C GLY A 111 4.93 -14.57 -10.07
N SER A 112 4.28 -13.85 -10.99
CA SER A 112 4.94 -13.27 -12.17
C SER A 112 4.84 -11.74 -12.26
N ASP A 113 4.34 -11.07 -11.21
CA ASP A 113 4.25 -9.62 -11.18
C ASP A 113 5.60 -9.00 -10.78
N ASP A 114 5.78 -7.70 -11.02
CA ASP A 114 7.05 -7.00 -10.75
C ASP A 114 7.07 -6.38 -9.36
N ILE A 115 5.92 -5.87 -8.90
CA ILE A 115 5.75 -5.26 -7.59
C ILE A 115 4.57 -5.92 -6.87
N TYR A 116 4.83 -6.42 -5.67
CA TYR A 116 3.83 -6.94 -4.75
C TYR A 116 3.76 -6.02 -3.53
N ALA A 117 2.58 -5.47 -3.26
CA ALA A 117 2.37 -4.55 -2.14
C ALA A 117 1.23 -5.01 -1.24
N ALA A 118 1.44 -4.92 0.07
CA ALA A 118 0.41 -5.19 1.08
C ALA A 118 0.48 -4.22 2.25
N GLY A 119 -0.67 -4.00 2.88
CA GLY A 119 -0.81 -3.26 4.14
C GLY A 119 -1.16 -4.16 5.32
N HIS A 120 -2.25 -3.83 6.02
CA HIS A 120 -2.93 -4.57 7.09
C HIS A 120 -2.16 -4.68 8.41
N LYS A 121 -0.93 -5.16 8.40
CA LYS A 121 -0.20 -5.52 9.65
C LYS A 121 0.48 -4.34 10.35
N HIS A 122 0.38 -3.13 9.83
CA HIS A 122 0.98 -1.92 10.38
C HIS A 122 2.50 -2.03 10.65
N THR A 123 3.19 -2.86 9.87
CA THR A 123 4.64 -3.06 9.93
C THR A 123 5.26 -2.74 8.58
N SER A 124 6.52 -2.25 8.59
CA SER A 124 7.26 -1.98 7.37
C SER A 124 8.15 -3.17 7.01
N GLY A 125 8.15 -3.56 5.77
CA GLY A 125 9.05 -4.61 5.28
C GLY A 125 9.25 -4.53 3.77
N TYR A 126 10.49 -4.75 3.36
CA TYR A 126 10.84 -4.77 1.94
C TYR A 126 11.82 -5.89 1.64
N GLN A 127 11.60 -6.56 0.52
CA GLN A 127 12.49 -7.63 0.06
C GLN A 127 12.51 -7.66 -1.47
N ILE A 128 13.70 -7.86 -2.03
CA ILE A 128 13.88 -8.19 -3.44
C ILE A 128 13.84 -9.72 -3.57
N VAL A 129 13.03 -10.21 -4.49
CA VAL A 129 12.89 -11.63 -4.79
C VAL A 129 13.39 -11.86 -6.20
N LYS A 130 14.36 -12.75 -6.36
CA LYS A 130 14.86 -13.18 -7.66
C LYS A 130 14.34 -14.59 -7.97
N ASP A 131 13.72 -14.73 -9.11
CA ASP A 131 13.39 -16.04 -9.67
C ASP A 131 14.66 -16.70 -10.23
N HIS A 132 14.90 -17.93 -9.83
CA HIS A 132 16.14 -18.62 -10.18
C HIS A 132 16.18 -19.14 -11.62
N GLU A 133 15.01 -19.43 -12.20
CA GLU A 133 14.91 -19.98 -13.54
C GLU A 133 14.96 -18.87 -14.60
N THR A 134 14.20 -17.82 -14.38
CA THR A 134 14.04 -16.72 -15.35
C THR A 134 15.00 -15.56 -15.09
N GLY A 135 15.60 -15.49 -13.89
CA GLY A 135 16.39 -14.35 -13.45
C GLY A 135 15.56 -13.09 -13.13
N LYS A 136 14.23 -13.17 -13.23
CA LYS A 136 13.32 -12.06 -12.97
C LYS A 136 13.48 -11.56 -11.54
N ILE A 137 13.48 -10.22 -11.40
CA ILE A 137 13.48 -9.55 -10.10
C ILE A 137 12.07 -9.01 -9.84
N SER A 138 11.57 -9.28 -8.64
CA SER A 138 10.31 -8.75 -8.12
C SER A 138 10.54 -8.03 -6.80
N HIS A 139 9.76 -7.00 -6.55
CA HIS A 139 9.78 -6.20 -5.32
C HIS A 139 8.61 -6.61 -4.43
N ALA A 140 8.88 -7.00 -3.21
CA ALA A 140 7.89 -7.36 -2.20
C ALA A 140 7.91 -6.31 -1.09
N VAL A 141 6.81 -5.55 -0.93
CA VAL A 141 6.71 -4.47 0.04
C VAL A 141 5.50 -4.63 0.94
N ARG A 142 5.70 -4.46 2.23
CA ARG A 142 4.65 -4.25 3.22
C ARG A 142 4.74 -2.84 3.74
N VAL A 143 3.65 -2.09 3.64
CA VAL A 143 3.55 -0.71 4.12
C VAL A 143 2.85 -0.68 5.47
N ALA A 144 3.42 0.06 6.43
CA ALA A 144 2.88 0.17 7.77
C ALA A 144 1.63 1.07 7.84
N GLY A 145 1.56 2.08 6.97
CA GLY A 145 0.53 3.12 7.05
C GLY A 145 0.83 4.18 8.11
N TYR A 146 -0.08 5.13 8.23
CA TYR A 146 0.11 6.34 9.07
C TYR A 146 -0.37 6.17 10.51
N LYS A 147 -0.98 5.03 10.87
CA LYS A 147 -1.45 4.79 12.23
C LYS A 147 -0.28 4.63 13.19
N GLU A 148 -0.29 5.39 14.28
CA GLU A 148 0.59 5.18 15.43
C GLU A 148 0.07 4.05 16.34
N LEU A 149 0.86 3.66 17.33
CA LEU A 149 0.43 2.72 18.35
C LEU A 149 -0.71 3.33 19.17
N ASP A 150 -1.84 2.65 19.17
CA ASP A 150 -2.96 2.99 20.04
C ASP A 150 -2.86 2.27 21.38
N GLU A 151 -3.73 2.64 22.32
CA GLU A 151 -3.78 2.03 23.64
C GLU A 151 -3.98 0.51 23.60
N PHE A 152 -4.80 0.01 22.66
CA PHE A 152 -4.95 -1.43 22.45
C PHE A 152 -3.64 -2.10 22.09
N SER A 153 -2.86 -1.49 21.22
CA SER A 153 -1.54 -1.99 20.80
C SER A 153 -0.56 -2.02 21.97
N LEU A 154 -0.57 -0.96 22.79
CA LEU A 154 0.25 -0.86 24.00
C LEU A 154 -0.15 -1.92 25.04
N GLN A 155 -1.45 -2.09 25.30
CA GLN A 155 -1.96 -3.12 26.23
C GLN A 155 -1.59 -4.54 25.80
N LYS A 156 -1.47 -4.80 24.49
CA LYS A 156 -1.06 -6.08 23.93
C LYS A 156 0.45 -6.25 23.82
N GLY A 157 1.21 -5.24 24.19
CA GLY A 157 2.67 -5.27 24.10
C GLY A 157 3.20 -5.28 22.67
N PHE A 158 2.41 -4.78 21.70
CA PHE A 158 2.89 -4.65 20.31
C PHE A 158 4.02 -3.62 20.28
N ARG A 159 5.08 -3.97 19.57
CA ARG A 159 6.19 -3.07 19.32
C ARG A 159 5.93 -2.24 18.07
N ASN A 160 6.48 -1.04 18.02
CA ASN A 160 6.48 -0.25 16.81
C ASN A 160 7.52 -0.81 15.82
N HIS A 161 7.03 -1.50 14.78
CA HIS A 161 7.84 -2.03 13.69
C HIS A 161 7.73 -1.15 12.41
N LYS A 162 7.25 0.07 12.57
CA LYS A 162 7.13 1.02 11.48
C LYS A 162 8.48 1.72 11.26
N ILE A 163 9.06 1.51 10.08
CA ILE A 163 10.28 2.17 9.62
C ILE A 163 9.93 3.28 8.63
N TRP A 164 8.91 3.05 7.81
CA TRP A 164 8.34 4.02 6.87
C TRP A 164 6.82 3.80 6.75
N GLU A 165 6.08 4.85 6.43
CA GLU A 165 4.62 4.81 6.23
C GLU A 165 4.25 4.38 4.82
N SER A 166 5.05 4.81 3.85
CA SER A 166 4.84 4.57 2.43
C SER A 166 6.16 4.31 1.73
N MET A 167 6.09 3.70 0.56
CA MET A 167 7.24 3.43 -0.29
C MET A 167 6.93 3.85 -1.72
N CYS A 168 7.91 4.45 -2.38
CA CYS A 168 7.84 4.83 -3.77
C CYS A 168 8.60 3.85 -4.67
N PHE A 169 8.13 3.70 -5.90
CA PHE A 169 8.88 3.08 -6.98
C PHE A 169 9.01 4.07 -8.13
N ILE A 170 10.25 4.45 -8.46
CA ILE A 170 10.53 5.24 -9.65
C ILE A 170 10.73 4.26 -10.81
N ILE A 171 9.85 4.37 -11.81
CA ILE A 171 9.92 3.56 -13.02
C ILE A 171 10.61 4.38 -14.10
N ASP A 172 11.80 3.94 -14.53
CA ASP A 172 12.54 4.56 -15.62
C ASP A 172 12.66 3.57 -16.80
N PRO A 173 11.78 3.67 -17.80
CA PRO A 173 11.71 2.69 -18.88
C PRO A 173 12.93 2.68 -19.81
N ASN A 174 13.84 3.65 -19.69
CA ASN A 174 15.07 3.73 -20.46
C ASN A 174 16.25 3.00 -19.81
N GLN A 175 16.04 2.37 -18.66
CA GLN A 175 17.06 1.59 -17.95
C GLN A 175 16.85 0.11 -18.21
N ASP A 176 17.92 -0.61 -18.57
CA ASP A 176 17.88 -2.06 -18.79
C ASP A 176 18.16 -2.84 -17.52
N GLU A 177 18.93 -2.28 -16.60
CA GLU A 177 19.24 -2.90 -15.32
C GLU A 177 17.97 -2.90 -14.45
N PRO A 178 17.51 -4.08 -13.95
CA PRO A 178 16.20 -4.23 -13.31
C PRO A 178 15.95 -3.30 -12.11
N LEU A 179 16.96 -3.11 -11.25
CA LEU A 179 16.83 -2.24 -10.07
C LEU A 179 16.90 -0.74 -10.39
N ARG A 180 17.33 -0.39 -11.60
CA ARG A 180 17.27 0.98 -12.12
C ARG A 180 15.99 1.22 -12.92
N PHE A 181 15.47 0.18 -13.57
CA PHE A 181 14.16 0.22 -14.23
C PHE A 181 13.03 0.42 -13.22
N ILE A 182 13.03 -0.36 -12.13
CA ILE A 182 12.09 -0.23 -11.01
C ILE A 182 12.94 0.06 -9.77
N LYS A 183 13.13 1.34 -9.46
CA LYS A 183 13.94 1.79 -8.34
C LYS A 183 13.08 2.00 -7.10
N PRO A 184 13.32 1.25 -6.00
CA PRO A 184 12.67 1.50 -4.72
C PRO A 184 13.24 2.77 -4.07
N VAL A 185 12.36 3.59 -3.49
CA VAL A 185 12.71 4.79 -2.70
C VAL A 185 11.84 4.81 -1.45
N PHE A 186 12.47 4.90 -0.29
CA PHE A 186 11.81 4.77 1.01
C PHE A 186 11.32 6.10 1.59
N ASN A 187 11.56 7.21 0.88
CA ASN A 187 11.17 8.54 1.29
C ASN A 187 10.49 9.28 0.13
N LEU A 188 9.31 9.85 0.38
CA LEU A 188 8.52 10.57 -0.64
C LEU A 188 9.23 11.82 -1.14
N GLN A 189 9.91 12.55 -0.25
CA GLN A 189 10.64 13.76 -0.62
C GLN A 189 11.81 13.41 -1.54
N GLU A 190 12.61 12.40 -1.19
CA GLU A 190 13.71 11.91 -2.00
C GLU A 190 13.24 11.48 -3.40
N ALA A 191 12.13 10.73 -3.47
CA ALA A 191 11.54 10.34 -4.74
C ALA A 191 11.13 11.54 -5.59
N SER A 192 10.53 12.56 -4.98
CA SER A 192 10.14 13.80 -5.66
C SER A 192 11.34 14.58 -6.19
N GLU A 193 12.37 14.73 -5.38
CA GLU A 193 13.61 15.43 -5.75
C GLU A 193 14.32 14.71 -6.91
N GLU A 194 14.39 13.38 -6.89
CA GLU A 194 14.98 12.60 -7.98
C GLU A 194 14.19 12.77 -9.29
N ILE A 195 12.86 12.73 -9.24
CA ILE A 195 12.03 12.96 -10.43
C ILE A 195 12.24 14.37 -10.97
N LEU A 196 12.27 15.38 -10.11
CA LEU A 196 12.51 16.76 -10.51
C LEU A 196 13.88 16.95 -11.14
N TRP A 197 14.91 16.34 -10.57
CA TRP A 197 16.27 16.38 -11.13
C TRP A 197 16.36 15.68 -12.50
N LYS A 198 15.71 14.50 -12.67
CA LYS A 198 15.66 13.82 -13.96
C LYS A 198 14.94 14.64 -15.04
N ARG A 199 13.89 15.39 -14.68
CA ARG A 199 13.15 16.27 -15.60
C ARG A 199 13.99 17.46 -16.08
N LYS A 200 14.86 17.99 -15.24
CA LYS A 200 15.74 19.14 -15.59
C LYS A 200 16.88 18.75 -16.53
N LYS A 201 17.20 17.45 -16.65
CA LYS A 201 18.27 16.94 -17.52
C LYS A 201 17.79 16.55 -18.92
N LYS A 202 16.49 16.55 -19.17
CA LYS A 202 15.89 16.40 -20.49
C LYS A 202 15.70 17.76 -21.16
#